data_be1bbff72e6fac2fbd9275093276cfa7
#
_entry.id   be1bbff72e6fac2fbd9275093276cfa7
#
_cell.length_a   1.000
_cell.length_b   1.000
_cell.length_c   1.000
_cell.angle_alpha   90.00
_cell.angle_beta   90.00
_cell.angle_gamma   90.00
#
_symmetry.space_group_name_H-M   'P 1'
#
loop_
_entity.id
_entity.type
_entity.pdbx_description
1 polymer ?
#
loop_
_entity_poly.entity_id
_entity_poly.type
_entity_poly.pdbx_seq_one_letter_code
_entity_poly.pdbx_strand_id
1 'polypeptide(L)'
;MLVNDPHNPTGTVLHDDDLAEIARLCVEHDVIAVTDEVYEHVTFDGAEHVPMATLPGMWERTITISSAGKTFSVTGWKVGWASGPTDLVEVVGRTSQWLTFSGGAGYQPAVAEALGDVDALVAPMLDSFARRRDLMLEGLEQIGMTATVPRGSYFVVADASPLGVTDAMAWCREMP
;
A
#
# COMPACT_ATOMS: atom_id res chain seq x y z
N MET A 1 9.38 6.85 12.19
CA MET A 1 9.40 5.52 11.53
C MET A 1 8.59 5.61 10.25
N LEU A 2 8.98 4.93 9.16
CA LEU A 2 8.16 4.80 7.94
C LEU A 2 7.77 3.33 7.82
N VAL A 3 6.46 3.08 7.66
CA VAL A 3 5.88 1.75 7.47
C VAL A 3 5.06 1.77 6.18
N ASN A 4 5.15 0.74 5.36
CA ASN A 4 4.27 0.54 4.20
C ASN A 4 3.57 -0.80 4.35
N ASP A 5 2.25 -0.76 4.54
CA ASP A 5 1.41 -1.93 4.71
C ASP A 5 0.01 -1.70 4.12
N PRO A 6 -0.47 -2.57 3.25
CA PRO A 6 0.20 -3.71 2.60
C PRO A 6 1.43 -3.31 1.78
N HIS A 7 2.49 -4.12 1.86
CA HIS A 7 3.82 -3.71 1.41
C HIS A 7 4.00 -3.78 -0.12
N ASN A 8 4.50 -2.71 -0.68
CA ASN A 8 4.98 -2.64 -2.06
C ASN A 8 6.52 -2.78 -2.06
N PRO A 9 7.12 -3.79 -2.75
CA PRO A 9 6.48 -4.64 -3.77
C PRO A 9 6.15 -6.07 -3.31
N THR A 10 6.41 -6.47 -2.08
CA THR A 10 6.36 -7.89 -1.68
C THR A 10 4.95 -8.44 -1.53
N GLY A 11 3.93 -7.58 -1.40
CA GLY A 11 2.57 -8.00 -1.13
C GLY A 11 2.36 -8.58 0.27
N THR A 12 3.31 -8.37 1.18
CA THR A 12 3.16 -8.73 2.59
C THR A 12 2.10 -7.84 3.23
N VAL A 13 1.26 -8.45 4.06
CA VAL A 13 0.36 -7.76 5.00
C VAL A 13 0.88 -8.10 6.39
N LEU A 14 1.15 -7.09 7.19
CA LEU A 14 1.69 -7.26 8.54
C LEU A 14 0.71 -8.02 9.44
N HIS A 15 1.23 -8.89 10.29
CA HIS A 15 0.44 -9.60 11.28
C HIS A 15 0.25 -8.75 12.54
N ASP A 16 -0.76 -9.10 13.33
CA ASP A 16 -1.07 -8.40 14.59
C ASP A 16 0.14 -8.30 15.52
N ASP A 17 0.96 -9.34 15.60
CA ASP A 17 2.16 -9.37 16.44
C ASP A 17 3.23 -8.37 15.94
N ASP A 18 3.42 -8.24 14.61
CA ASP A 18 4.35 -7.28 14.01
C ASP A 18 3.87 -5.85 14.29
N LEU A 19 2.58 -5.61 14.07
CA LEU A 19 1.94 -4.32 14.31
C LEU A 19 2.01 -3.94 15.80
N ALA A 20 1.75 -4.88 16.71
CA ALA A 20 1.84 -4.65 18.14
C ALA A 20 3.26 -4.29 18.59
N GLU A 21 4.27 -4.96 18.03
CA GLU A 21 5.68 -4.65 18.34
C GLU A 21 6.12 -3.29 17.78
N ILE A 22 5.70 -2.95 16.56
CA ILE A 22 5.94 -1.62 15.98
C ILE A 22 5.30 -0.53 16.85
N ALA A 23 4.04 -0.72 17.25
CA ALA A 23 3.33 0.20 18.12
C ALA A 23 4.02 0.36 19.48
N ARG A 24 4.40 -0.75 20.12
CA ARG A 24 5.13 -0.75 21.37
C ARG A 24 6.42 0.09 21.28
N LEU A 25 7.22 -0.12 20.24
CA LEU A 25 8.46 0.61 20.02
C LEU A 25 8.21 2.11 19.78
N CYS A 26 7.20 2.45 18.99
CA CYS A 26 6.84 3.85 18.74
C CYS A 26 6.41 4.57 20.01
N VAL A 27 5.63 3.90 20.86
CA VAL A 27 5.18 4.47 22.14
C VAL A 27 6.34 4.60 23.13
N GLU A 28 7.15 3.54 23.28
CA GLU A 28 8.26 3.50 24.25
C GLU A 28 9.34 4.56 23.93
N HIS A 29 9.61 4.79 22.67
CA HIS A 29 10.68 5.69 22.21
C HIS A 29 10.17 7.04 21.69
N ASP A 30 8.88 7.35 21.89
CA ASP A 30 8.24 8.58 21.41
C ASP A 30 8.48 8.87 19.91
N VAL A 31 8.31 7.85 19.10
CA VAL A 31 8.54 7.90 17.63
C VAL A 31 7.25 8.22 16.90
N ILE A 32 7.30 9.20 15.98
CA ILE A 32 6.22 9.43 15.02
C ILE A 32 6.28 8.36 13.94
N ALA A 33 5.15 7.72 13.68
CA ALA A 33 4.95 6.79 12.57
C ALA A 33 4.35 7.52 11.37
N VAL A 34 4.93 7.33 10.19
CA VAL A 34 4.32 7.69 8.91
C VAL A 34 4.00 6.37 8.21
N THR A 35 2.72 6.12 7.97
CA THR A 35 2.26 4.86 7.41
C THR A 35 1.71 5.08 6.01
N ASP A 36 2.31 4.42 5.03
CA ASP A 36 1.82 4.37 3.66
C ASP A 36 0.88 3.17 3.52
N GLU A 37 -0.40 3.45 3.61
CA GLU A 37 -1.49 2.45 3.63
C GLU A 37 -2.29 2.46 2.32
N VAL A 38 -1.68 2.92 1.20
CA VAL A 38 -2.37 3.08 -0.09
C VAL A 38 -2.99 1.80 -0.64
N TYR A 39 -2.59 0.64 -0.16
CA TYR A 39 -3.15 -0.67 -0.52
C TYR A 39 -4.10 -1.24 0.53
N GLU A 40 -4.58 -0.44 1.48
CA GLU A 40 -5.48 -0.84 2.57
C GLU A 40 -6.70 -1.64 2.10
N HIS A 41 -7.22 -1.35 0.91
CA HIS A 41 -8.34 -2.06 0.29
C HIS A 41 -7.91 -3.13 -0.73
N VAL A 42 -6.61 -3.39 -0.90
CA VAL A 42 -6.11 -4.37 -1.88
C VAL A 42 -5.44 -5.52 -1.12
N THR A 43 -6.27 -6.36 -0.53
CA THR A 43 -5.87 -7.57 0.20
C THR A 43 -6.54 -8.81 -0.37
N PHE A 44 -5.95 -9.99 -0.19
CA PHE A 44 -6.38 -11.25 -0.76
C PHE A 44 -6.40 -12.37 0.28
N ASP A 45 -7.15 -13.42 0.00
CA ASP A 45 -7.15 -14.68 0.77
C ASP A 45 -7.49 -14.46 2.26
N GLY A 46 -8.41 -13.53 2.53
CA GLY A 46 -8.84 -13.21 3.88
C GLY A 46 -7.78 -12.48 4.73
N ALA A 47 -6.74 -11.89 4.10
CA ALA A 47 -5.86 -10.98 4.80
C ALA A 47 -6.60 -9.68 5.11
N GLU A 48 -6.47 -9.22 6.35
CA GLU A 48 -7.05 -7.97 6.81
C GLU A 48 -5.93 -6.96 7.06
N HIS A 49 -6.09 -5.76 6.52
CA HIS A 49 -5.24 -4.63 6.85
C HIS A 49 -5.76 -3.97 8.13
N VAL A 50 -4.86 -3.73 9.07
CA VAL A 50 -5.17 -3.03 10.32
C VAL A 50 -4.46 -1.67 10.30
N PRO A 51 -5.21 -0.55 10.23
CA PRO A 51 -4.58 0.77 10.23
C PRO A 51 -3.77 1.01 11.50
N MET A 52 -2.49 1.38 11.34
CA MET A 52 -1.57 1.59 12.47
C MET A 52 -2.12 2.59 13.50
N ALA A 53 -2.81 3.62 13.04
CA ALA A 53 -3.40 4.65 13.90
C ALA A 53 -4.47 4.12 14.87
N THR A 54 -5.03 2.93 14.63
CA THR A 54 -6.06 2.31 15.50
C THR A 54 -5.48 1.54 16.69
N LEU A 55 -4.17 1.30 16.68
CA LEU A 55 -3.50 0.57 17.76
C LEU A 55 -3.35 1.45 19.01
N PRO A 56 -3.29 0.83 20.21
CA PRO A 56 -3.17 1.58 21.46
C PRO A 56 -1.96 2.53 21.48
N GLY A 57 -2.22 3.83 21.74
CA GLY A 57 -1.19 4.87 21.82
C GLY A 57 -0.61 5.31 20.48
N MET A 58 -1.18 4.86 19.35
CA MET A 58 -0.67 5.19 18.03
C MET A 58 -1.39 6.37 17.37
N TRP A 59 -2.65 6.67 17.72
CA TRP A 59 -3.37 7.79 17.13
C TRP A 59 -2.62 9.12 17.25
N GLU A 60 -2.07 9.41 18.42
CA GLU A 60 -1.42 10.68 18.74
C GLU A 60 -0.08 10.88 18.02
N ARG A 61 0.43 9.84 17.35
CA ARG A 61 1.76 9.82 16.73
C ARG A 61 1.80 9.24 15.32
N THR A 62 0.64 8.99 14.70
CA THR A 62 0.60 8.40 13.35
C THR A 62 0.08 9.40 12.33
N ILE A 63 0.81 9.49 11.21
CA ILE A 63 0.33 10.09 9.95
C ILE A 63 0.05 8.95 8.99
N THR A 64 -1.22 8.69 8.73
CA THR A 64 -1.65 7.69 7.74
C THR A 64 -1.79 8.34 6.38
N ILE A 65 -1.19 7.75 5.36
CA ILE A 65 -1.22 8.20 3.97
C ILE A 65 -1.97 7.18 3.13
N SER A 66 -2.95 7.64 2.37
CA SER A 66 -3.65 6.81 1.40
C SER A 66 -4.02 7.58 0.13
N SER A 67 -4.61 6.90 -0.86
CA SER A 67 -4.81 7.48 -2.19
C SER A 67 -5.91 6.79 -2.98
N ALA A 68 -6.82 7.58 -3.52
CA ALA A 68 -7.83 7.13 -4.48
C ALA A 68 -7.23 6.43 -5.70
N GLY A 69 -6.00 6.81 -6.06
CA GLY A 69 -5.29 6.21 -7.19
C GLY A 69 -5.14 4.70 -7.11
N LYS A 70 -4.97 4.17 -5.89
CA LYS A 70 -4.85 2.74 -5.63
C LYS A 70 -6.20 2.13 -5.33
N THR A 71 -6.95 2.73 -4.41
CA THR A 71 -8.27 2.26 -3.98
C THR A 71 -9.23 2.07 -5.16
N PHE A 72 -9.27 3.03 -6.08
CA PHE A 72 -10.23 3.02 -7.21
C PHE A 72 -9.57 2.88 -8.59
N SER A 73 -8.29 2.51 -8.67
CA SER A 73 -7.54 2.41 -9.93
C SER A 73 -7.55 3.69 -10.77
N VAL A 74 -7.55 4.86 -10.13
CA VAL A 74 -7.57 6.18 -10.79
C VAL A 74 -6.28 6.96 -10.55
N THR A 75 -5.14 6.33 -10.74
CA THR A 75 -3.81 6.90 -10.46
C THR A 75 -3.55 8.24 -11.13
N GLY A 76 -4.15 8.47 -12.31
CA GLY A 76 -4.05 9.73 -13.05
C GLY A 76 -4.78 10.92 -12.41
N TRP A 77 -5.72 10.67 -11.50
CA TRP A 77 -6.48 11.74 -10.82
C TRP A 77 -5.66 12.49 -9.77
N LYS A 78 -4.59 11.88 -9.26
CA LYS A 78 -3.67 12.50 -8.29
C LYS A 78 -4.40 13.03 -7.04
N VAL A 79 -5.35 12.24 -6.52
CA VAL A 79 -6.04 12.50 -5.26
C VAL A 79 -5.53 11.53 -4.21
N GLY A 80 -4.99 12.07 -3.13
CA GLY A 80 -4.55 11.34 -1.96
C GLY A 80 -4.78 12.18 -0.72
N TRP A 81 -4.63 11.58 0.44
CA TRP A 81 -4.85 12.24 1.72
C TRP A 81 -3.84 11.77 2.76
N ALA A 82 -3.65 12.62 3.75
CA ALA A 82 -2.97 12.29 4.99
C ALA A 82 -3.93 12.54 6.14
N SER A 83 -4.05 11.60 7.05
CA SER A 83 -4.88 11.68 8.25
C SER A 83 -4.04 11.44 9.51
N GLY A 84 -4.46 12.05 10.62
CA GLY A 84 -3.75 11.96 11.90
C GLY A 84 -4.04 13.17 12.79
N PRO A 85 -3.26 13.37 13.86
CA PRO A 85 -3.36 14.55 14.73
C PRO A 85 -3.19 15.85 13.94
N THR A 86 -3.95 16.87 14.33
CA THR A 86 -4.00 18.15 13.62
C THR A 86 -2.63 18.80 13.47
N ASP A 87 -1.82 18.79 14.50
CA ASP A 87 -0.47 19.37 14.51
C ASP A 87 0.47 18.68 13.52
N LEU A 88 0.38 17.36 13.38
CA LEU A 88 1.17 16.59 12.41
C LEU A 88 0.67 16.81 10.98
N VAL A 89 -0.65 16.75 10.76
CA VAL A 89 -1.24 16.91 9.41
C VAL A 89 -1.07 18.35 8.90
N GLU A 90 -1.10 19.36 9.77
CA GLU A 90 -0.80 20.74 9.37
C GLU A 90 0.61 20.91 8.80
N VAL A 91 1.61 20.21 9.34
CA VAL A 91 2.99 20.24 8.81
C VAL A 91 3.02 19.65 7.41
N VAL A 92 2.32 18.54 7.19
CA VAL A 92 2.18 17.93 5.85
C VAL A 92 1.53 18.93 4.87
N GLY A 93 0.42 19.56 5.26
CA GLY A 93 -0.29 20.54 4.44
C GLY A 93 0.59 21.74 4.06
N ARG A 94 1.31 22.33 5.04
CA ARG A 94 2.24 23.44 4.80
C ARG A 94 3.37 23.06 3.83
N THR A 95 3.90 21.85 3.96
CA THR A 95 4.96 21.35 3.07
C THR A 95 4.44 21.07 1.66
N SER A 96 3.26 20.44 1.57
CA SER A 96 2.60 20.13 0.30
C SER A 96 2.30 21.40 -0.51
N GLN A 97 1.94 22.50 0.12
CA GLN A 97 1.70 23.78 -0.55
C GLN A 97 2.91 24.22 -1.40
N TRP A 98 4.13 23.97 -0.94
CA TRP A 98 5.35 24.36 -1.65
C TRP A 98 5.86 23.33 -2.63
N LEU A 99 5.49 22.06 -2.46
CA LEU A 99 5.93 20.95 -3.33
C LEU A 99 4.97 20.71 -4.49
N THR A 100 3.68 20.66 -4.20
CA THR A 100 2.66 20.29 -5.20
C THR A 100 1.66 21.42 -5.48
N PHE A 101 1.59 22.40 -4.61
CA PHE A 101 0.64 23.53 -4.61
C PHE A 101 -0.82 23.07 -4.56
N SER A 102 -1.33 22.48 -5.63
CA SER A 102 -2.64 21.85 -5.69
C SER A 102 -2.65 20.75 -6.76
N GLY A 103 -3.48 19.74 -6.56
CA GLY A 103 -3.67 18.66 -7.52
C GLY A 103 -4.99 17.94 -7.27
N GLY A 104 -5.59 17.41 -8.32
CA GLY A 104 -6.78 16.58 -8.23
C GLY A 104 -8.04 17.29 -7.67
N ALA A 105 -8.03 18.61 -7.45
CA ALA A 105 -9.10 19.34 -6.76
C ALA A 105 -10.49 19.09 -7.38
N GLY A 106 -10.57 19.01 -8.72
CA GLY A 106 -11.83 18.75 -9.43
C GLY A 106 -12.40 17.34 -9.20
N TYR A 107 -11.58 16.40 -8.74
CA TYR A 107 -11.97 15.01 -8.51
C TYR A 107 -12.27 14.69 -7.03
N GLN A 108 -11.88 15.57 -6.10
CA GLN A 108 -12.05 15.33 -4.68
C GLN A 108 -13.51 15.06 -4.27
N PRO A 109 -14.53 15.77 -4.78
CA PRO A 109 -15.92 15.46 -4.42
C PRO A 109 -16.36 14.06 -4.87
N ALA A 110 -15.94 13.63 -6.07
CA ALA A 110 -16.26 12.29 -6.55
C ALA A 110 -15.56 11.20 -5.72
N VAL A 111 -14.31 11.44 -5.30
CA VAL A 111 -13.59 10.53 -4.40
C VAL A 111 -14.27 10.46 -3.03
N ALA A 112 -14.70 11.61 -2.48
CA ALA A 112 -15.40 11.64 -1.19
C ALA A 112 -16.72 10.86 -1.24
N GLU A 113 -17.46 10.96 -2.33
CA GLU A 113 -18.68 10.16 -2.56
C GLU A 113 -18.35 8.67 -2.66
N ALA A 114 -17.33 8.29 -3.45
CA ALA A 114 -16.92 6.91 -3.63
C ALA A 114 -16.43 6.24 -2.34
N LEU A 115 -15.78 6.98 -1.45
CA LEU A 115 -15.35 6.47 -0.14
C LEU A 115 -16.53 6.08 0.77
N GLY A 116 -17.73 6.62 0.52
CA GLY A 116 -18.95 6.26 1.24
C GLY A 116 -19.46 4.83 0.94
N ASP A 117 -19.00 4.21 -0.16
CA ASP A 117 -19.39 2.85 -0.59
C ASP A 117 -18.15 2.09 -1.14
N VAL A 118 -17.02 2.26 -0.47
CA VAL A 118 -15.73 1.77 -0.95
C VAL A 118 -15.73 0.25 -1.18
N ASP A 119 -16.31 -0.53 -0.27
CA ASP A 119 -16.30 -1.98 -0.34
C ASP A 119 -17.02 -2.49 -1.59
N ALA A 120 -18.20 -1.95 -1.89
CA ALA A 120 -18.96 -2.34 -3.08
C ALA A 120 -18.23 -1.94 -4.37
N LEU A 121 -17.54 -0.80 -4.38
CA LEU A 121 -16.82 -0.30 -5.54
C LEU A 121 -15.52 -1.06 -5.80
N VAL A 122 -14.82 -1.51 -4.75
CA VAL A 122 -13.53 -2.22 -4.92
C VAL A 122 -13.69 -3.72 -5.14
N ALA A 123 -14.78 -4.34 -4.68
CA ALA A 123 -14.96 -5.79 -4.75
C ALA A 123 -14.76 -6.38 -6.17
N PRO A 124 -15.33 -5.83 -7.25
CA PRO A 124 -15.10 -6.37 -8.60
C PRO A 124 -13.65 -6.24 -9.07
N MET A 125 -12.95 -5.21 -8.61
CA MET A 125 -11.54 -4.99 -8.91
C MET A 125 -10.67 -6.01 -8.17
N LEU A 126 -10.95 -6.28 -6.89
CA LEU A 126 -10.25 -7.29 -6.09
C LEU A 126 -10.37 -8.68 -6.70
N ASP A 127 -11.58 -9.08 -7.13
CA ASP A 127 -11.80 -10.34 -7.83
C ASP A 127 -10.96 -10.44 -9.11
N SER A 128 -10.85 -9.33 -9.85
CA SER A 128 -10.03 -9.28 -11.04
C SER A 128 -8.54 -9.39 -10.72
N PHE A 129 -8.08 -8.70 -9.67
CA PHE A 129 -6.67 -8.75 -9.25
C PHE A 129 -6.29 -10.13 -8.70
N ALA A 130 -7.16 -10.77 -7.93
CA ALA A 130 -6.92 -12.13 -7.43
C ALA A 130 -6.70 -13.12 -8.59
N ARG A 131 -7.61 -13.11 -9.59
CA ARG A 131 -7.46 -13.97 -10.78
C ARG A 131 -6.17 -13.68 -11.57
N ARG A 132 -5.80 -12.41 -11.72
CA ARG A 132 -4.56 -12.02 -12.43
C ARG A 132 -3.32 -12.41 -11.65
N ARG A 133 -3.35 -12.28 -10.31
CA ARG A 133 -2.30 -12.75 -9.43
C ARG A 133 -2.06 -14.24 -9.63
N ASP A 134 -3.12 -15.04 -9.54
CA ASP A 134 -3.04 -16.49 -9.64
C ASP A 134 -2.49 -16.91 -11.02
N LEU A 135 -2.99 -16.30 -12.10
CA LEU A 135 -2.47 -16.53 -13.44
C LEU A 135 -0.99 -16.14 -13.58
N MET A 136 -0.57 -15.05 -12.96
CA MET A 136 0.84 -14.63 -12.95
C MET A 136 1.70 -15.64 -12.22
N LEU A 137 1.27 -16.11 -11.04
CA LEU A 137 2.01 -17.12 -10.26
C LEU A 137 2.16 -18.42 -11.02
N GLU A 138 1.08 -18.92 -11.66
CA GLU A 138 1.14 -20.10 -12.54
C GLU A 138 2.12 -19.90 -13.70
N GLY A 139 2.08 -18.74 -14.35
CA GLY A 139 3.00 -18.44 -15.46
C GLY A 139 4.47 -18.37 -15.03
N LEU A 140 4.75 -17.80 -13.86
CA LEU A 140 6.10 -17.75 -13.29
C LEU A 140 6.62 -19.14 -12.96
N GLU A 141 5.80 -20.00 -12.37
CA GLU A 141 6.15 -21.40 -12.09
C GLU A 141 6.44 -22.17 -13.38
N GLN A 142 5.61 -22.01 -14.43
CA GLN A 142 5.80 -22.68 -15.73
C GLN A 142 7.13 -22.34 -16.39
N ILE A 143 7.64 -21.14 -16.19
CA ILE A 143 8.95 -20.73 -16.73
C ILE A 143 10.11 -21.00 -15.77
N GLY A 144 9.85 -21.62 -14.61
CA GLY A 144 10.88 -22.02 -13.65
C GLY A 144 11.31 -20.94 -12.67
N MET A 145 10.58 -19.85 -12.55
CA MET A 145 10.76 -18.84 -11.50
C MET A 145 10.02 -19.25 -10.22
N THR A 146 10.53 -18.79 -9.08
CA THR A 146 9.81 -18.89 -7.81
C THR A 146 9.29 -17.51 -7.39
N ALA A 147 8.10 -17.48 -6.79
CA ALA A 147 7.51 -16.23 -6.30
C ALA A 147 6.81 -16.46 -4.96
N THR A 148 6.82 -15.43 -4.10
CA THR A 148 5.97 -15.43 -2.92
C THR A 148 4.55 -15.08 -3.33
N VAL A 149 3.56 -15.76 -2.72
CA VAL A 149 2.14 -15.41 -2.93
C VAL A 149 1.83 -14.13 -2.19
N PRO A 150 1.55 -13.01 -2.90
CA PRO A 150 1.22 -11.76 -2.22
C PRO A 150 -0.18 -11.85 -1.60
N ARG A 151 -0.29 -11.37 -0.37
CA ARG A 151 -1.57 -11.24 0.34
C ARG A 151 -2.16 -9.84 0.26
N GLY A 152 -1.40 -8.87 -0.28
CA GLY A 152 -1.84 -7.49 -0.51
C GLY A 152 -1.11 -6.85 -1.68
N SER A 153 -1.48 -5.62 -2.01
CA SER A 153 -1.02 -4.89 -3.17
C SER A 153 -1.32 -5.59 -4.52
N TYR A 154 -0.76 -5.15 -5.62
CA TYR A 154 -0.94 -5.78 -6.94
C TYR A 154 0.41 -6.13 -7.61
N PHE A 155 1.43 -6.33 -6.80
CA PHE A 155 2.76 -6.73 -7.28
C PHE A 155 3.04 -8.19 -6.93
N VAL A 156 3.84 -8.83 -7.76
CA VAL A 156 4.43 -10.13 -7.49
C VAL A 156 5.94 -9.97 -7.59
N VAL A 157 6.65 -10.38 -6.55
CA VAL A 157 8.11 -10.45 -6.56
C VAL A 157 8.52 -11.88 -6.87
N ALA A 158 9.26 -12.03 -7.96
CA ALA A 158 9.75 -13.33 -8.43
C ALA A 158 11.27 -13.41 -8.33
N ASP A 159 11.75 -14.58 -7.97
CA ASP A 159 13.17 -14.94 -8.00
C ASP A 159 13.52 -15.61 -9.33
N ALA A 160 14.39 -14.97 -10.10
CA ALA A 160 14.89 -15.47 -11.37
C ALA A 160 16.20 -16.26 -11.25
N SER A 161 16.73 -16.45 -10.05
CA SER A 161 17.98 -17.22 -9.84
C SER A 161 17.90 -18.68 -10.34
N PRO A 162 16.73 -19.37 -10.30
CA PRO A 162 16.62 -20.70 -10.89
C PRO A 162 16.86 -20.73 -12.41
N LEU A 163 16.71 -19.58 -13.10
CA LEU A 163 17.00 -19.43 -14.52
C LEU A 163 18.47 -19.06 -14.79
N GLY A 164 19.33 -19.05 -13.76
CA GLY A 164 20.74 -18.68 -13.87
C GLY A 164 20.97 -17.16 -13.87
N VAL A 165 19.98 -16.36 -13.53
CA VAL A 165 20.10 -14.89 -13.43
C VAL A 165 20.85 -14.53 -12.15
N THR A 166 22.03 -13.94 -12.31
CA THR A 166 22.88 -13.47 -11.18
C THR A 166 22.86 -11.97 -11.00
N ASP A 167 22.44 -11.23 -12.03
CA ASP A 167 22.22 -9.78 -12.00
C ASP A 167 20.87 -9.45 -12.63
N ALA A 168 19.87 -9.29 -11.76
CA ALA A 168 18.50 -9.00 -12.17
C ALA A 168 18.37 -7.65 -12.93
N MET A 169 19.21 -6.65 -12.58
CA MET A 169 19.17 -5.36 -13.26
C MET A 169 19.70 -5.43 -14.69
N ALA A 170 20.81 -6.16 -14.91
CA ALA A 170 21.33 -6.43 -16.23
C ALA A 170 20.31 -7.20 -17.07
N TRP A 171 19.75 -8.27 -16.48
CA TRP A 171 18.75 -9.12 -17.14
C TRP A 171 17.49 -8.33 -17.54
N CYS A 172 16.93 -7.48 -16.67
CA CYS A 172 15.78 -6.63 -16.99
C CYS A 172 16.04 -5.61 -18.11
N ARG A 173 17.29 -5.17 -18.28
CA ARG A 173 17.66 -4.25 -19.38
C ARG A 173 17.74 -4.94 -20.75
N GLU A 174 17.92 -6.25 -20.77
CA GLU A 174 17.99 -7.06 -21.99
C GLU A 174 16.62 -7.63 -22.38
N MET A 175 15.63 -7.62 -21.45
CA MET A 175 14.28 -8.00 -21.77
C MET A 175 13.60 -6.95 -22.66
N PRO A 176 12.79 -7.37 -23.65
CA PRO A 176 12.09 -6.49 -24.58
C PRO A 176 11.02 -5.61 -23.89
#